data_77146f7af3ef892dbda5aaf8340f9589
#
_entry.id   77146f7af3ef892dbda5aaf8340f9589
#
_cell.length_a   1.000
_cell.length_b   1.000
_cell.length_c   1.000
_cell.angle_alpha   90.00
_cell.angle_beta   90.00
_cell.angle_gamma   90.00
#
_symmetry.space_group_name_H-M   'P 1'
#
loop_
_entity.id
_entity.type
_entity.pdbx_description
1 polymer ?
#
loop_
_entity_poly.entity_id
_entity_poly.type
_entity_poly.pdbx_seq_one_letter_code
_entity_poly.pdbx_strand_id
1 'polypeptide(L)'
;MIASSLLSNVVPVLKKDDTCAQALGWMDLFRVSHLPVLDGETYMGLLSDEIMYAHGSIHDPIGRLDIPREMTFVYEDAHMYDVIGVASSRLLSVVPVLNRKEVYQGAILLTDILHNIDKLLCIDDPGGIIVLEVNKIDYSLAEVAQIVEYNEAKVLSCYVTCMPDSNKVEITLKVNMVGIGPILDTFIRYRYVIKNTFVSGEEMNEEMRDRYGQLLKFMEM
;
A
#
# COMPACT_ATOMS: atom_id res chain seq x y z
N MET A 1 10.28 -3.48 5.59
CA MET A 1 10.68 -4.03 4.28
C MET A 1 11.44 -2.98 3.52
N ILE A 2 12.52 -3.35 2.82
CA ILE A 2 13.35 -2.46 1.98
C ILE A 2 13.18 -2.83 0.51
N ALA A 3 13.45 -1.89 -0.39
CA ALA A 3 13.25 -2.03 -1.83
C ALA A 3 13.96 -3.25 -2.43
N SER A 4 15.19 -3.55 -2.00
CA SER A 4 15.95 -4.72 -2.48
C SER A 4 15.26 -6.06 -2.17
N SER A 5 14.41 -6.13 -1.13
CA SER A 5 13.65 -7.35 -0.80
C SER A 5 12.37 -7.54 -1.61
N LEU A 6 12.00 -6.54 -2.44
CA LEU A 6 10.78 -6.50 -3.24
C LEU A 6 11.05 -6.67 -4.74
N LEU A 7 12.32 -6.86 -5.14
CA LEU A 7 12.71 -6.95 -6.55
C LEU A 7 11.99 -8.10 -7.27
N SER A 8 11.42 -7.79 -8.41
CA SER A 8 10.88 -8.76 -9.37
C SER A 8 11.94 -9.16 -10.38
N ASN A 9 12.06 -10.45 -10.63
CA ASN A 9 12.98 -11.00 -11.65
C ASN A 9 12.36 -11.07 -13.06
N VAL A 10 11.14 -10.57 -13.23
CA VAL A 10 10.34 -10.77 -14.44
C VAL A 10 10.31 -9.53 -15.34
N VAL A 11 10.61 -8.33 -14.79
CA VAL A 11 10.51 -7.08 -15.55
C VAL A 11 11.63 -6.98 -16.58
N PRO A 12 11.34 -6.93 -17.88
CA PRO A 12 12.37 -6.74 -18.90
C PRO A 12 12.90 -5.32 -18.87
N VAL A 13 14.13 -5.15 -19.31
CA VAL A 13 14.75 -3.83 -19.50
C VAL A 13 14.86 -3.52 -20.99
N LEU A 14 14.63 -2.26 -21.34
CA LEU A 14 14.76 -1.75 -22.71
C LEU A 14 16.17 -1.17 -22.91
N LYS A 15 16.65 -1.30 -24.12
CA LYS A 15 17.87 -0.65 -24.60
C LYS A 15 17.50 0.53 -25.48
N LYS A 16 18.37 1.53 -25.57
CA LYS A 16 18.14 2.73 -26.40
C LYS A 16 17.94 2.41 -27.89
N ASP A 17 18.49 1.28 -28.36
CA ASP A 17 18.38 0.86 -29.76
C ASP A 17 17.12 0.01 -30.03
N ASP A 18 16.37 -0.41 -29.00
CA ASP A 18 15.09 -1.08 -29.16
C ASP A 18 14.07 -0.11 -29.76
N THR A 19 13.08 -0.66 -30.50
CA THR A 19 12.03 0.15 -31.11
C THR A 19 10.85 0.33 -30.15
N CYS A 20 10.06 1.39 -30.38
CA CYS A 20 8.81 1.59 -29.63
C CYS A 20 7.85 0.40 -29.80
N ALA A 21 7.82 -0.24 -30.97
CA ALA A 21 6.99 -1.43 -31.23
C ALA A 21 7.41 -2.62 -30.33
N GLN A 22 8.71 -2.84 -30.14
CA GLN A 22 9.21 -3.89 -29.24
C GLN A 22 8.85 -3.58 -27.79
N ALA A 23 9.02 -2.32 -27.36
CA ALA A 23 8.67 -1.88 -26.01
C ALA A 23 7.19 -2.06 -25.72
N LEU A 24 6.30 -1.63 -26.63
CA LEU A 24 4.85 -1.83 -26.49
C LEU A 24 4.48 -3.32 -26.44
N GLY A 25 5.12 -4.15 -27.25
CA GLY A 25 4.92 -5.60 -27.21
C GLY A 25 5.31 -6.22 -25.86
N TRP A 26 6.39 -5.74 -25.25
CA TRP A 26 6.77 -6.21 -23.91
C TRP A 26 5.85 -5.67 -22.83
N MET A 27 5.41 -4.39 -22.92
CA MET A 27 4.43 -3.84 -21.97
C MET A 27 3.12 -4.64 -21.99
N ASP A 28 2.63 -5.03 -23.16
CA ASP A 28 1.43 -5.87 -23.28
C ASP A 28 1.66 -7.28 -22.71
N LEU A 29 2.81 -7.91 -23.03
CA LEU A 29 3.16 -9.25 -22.55
C LEU A 29 3.25 -9.31 -21.04
N PHE A 30 3.90 -8.33 -20.41
CA PHE A 30 4.11 -8.27 -18.96
C PHE A 30 3.01 -7.52 -18.20
N ARG A 31 2.00 -7.01 -18.90
CA ARG A 31 0.89 -6.25 -18.31
C ARG A 31 1.32 -5.04 -17.52
N VAL A 32 2.28 -4.29 -18.05
CA VAL A 32 2.80 -3.06 -17.46
C VAL A 32 2.73 -1.92 -18.47
N SER A 33 2.59 -0.70 -17.99
CA SER A 33 2.60 0.53 -18.83
C SER A 33 3.94 1.27 -18.76
N HIS A 34 4.92 0.74 -18.02
CA HIS A 34 6.23 1.37 -17.84
C HIS A 34 7.32 0.31 -17.93
N LEU A 35 8.45 0.64 -18.58
CA LEU A 35 9.64 -0.21 -18.61
C LEU A 35 10.90 0.62 -18.42
N PRO A 36 11.88 0.11 -17.62
CA PRO A 36 13.16 0.78 -17.43
C PRO A 36 14.01 0.72 -18.70
N VAL A 37 14.66 1.82 -19.03
CA VAL A 37 15.58 1.94 -20.15
C VAL A 37 17.01 2.03 -19.62
N LEU A 38 17.90 1.20 -20.15
CA LEU A 38 19.32 1.15 -19.79
C LEU A 38 20.22 1.44 -20.96
N ASP A 39 21.38 2.04 -20.67
CA ASP A 39 22.56 2.08 -21.54
C ASP A 39 23.68 1.29 -20.86
N GLY A 40 23.90 0.04 -21.25
CA GLY A 40 24.69 -0.91 -20.50
C GLY A 40 24.04 -1.22 -19.14
N GLU A 41 24.73 -0.89 -18.04
CA GLU A 41 24.21 -1.03 -16.65
C GLU A 41 23.64 0.29 -16.10
N THR A 42 23.77 1.38 -16.87
CA THR A 42 23.36 2.73 -16.44
C THR A 42 21.87 2.92 -16.69
N TYR A 43 21.14 3.31 -15.65
CA TYR A 43 19.74 3.66 -15.76
C TYR A 43 19.57 5.00 -16.47
N MET A 44 18.86 4.99 -17.60
CA MET A 44 18.57 6.17 -18.42
C MET A 44 17.27 6.85 -18.00
N GLY A 45 16.27 6.08 -17.59
CA GLY A 45 14.94 6.57 -17.21
C GLY A 45 13.88 5.49 -17.34
N LEU A 46 12.63 5.88 -17.11
CA LEU A 46 11.46 5.00 -17.18
C LEU A 46 10.57 5.44 -18.36
N LEU A 47 10.43 4.57 -19.33
CA LEU A 47 9.61 4.82 -20.51
C LEU A 47 8.17 4.35 -20.26
N SER A 48 7.19 5.22 -20.57
CA SER A 48 5.76 4.87 -20.54
C SER A 48 5.22 4.66 -21.96
N ASP A 49 4.13 3.92 -22.07
CA ASP A 49 3.36 3.76 -23.30
C ASP A 49 2.80 5.10 -23.80
N GLU A 50 2.40 6.00 -22.90
CA GLU A 50 1.94 7.35 -23.23
C GLU A 50 2.98 8.16 -24.02
N ILE A 51 4.25 8.10 -23.60
CA ILE A 51 5.36 8.79 -24.29
C ILE A 51 5.51 8.24 -25.71
N MET A 52 5.41 6.93 -25.89
CA MET A 52 5.53 6.29 -27.20
C MET A 52 4.34 6.61 -28.12
N TYR A 53 3.12 6.60 -27.59
CA TYR A 53 1.93 7.01 -28.36
C TYR A 53 1.98 8.50 -28.76
N ALA A 54 2.49 9.36 -27.88
CA ALA A 54 2.64 10.79 -28.17
C ALA A 54 3.71 11.04 -29.26
N HIS A 55 4.74 10.20 -29.36
CA HIS A 55 5.79 10.31 -30.38
C HIS A 55 5.26 9.98 -31.80
N GLY A 56 4.29 9.10 -31.90
CA GLY A 56 3.55 8.78 -33.13
C GLY A 56 4.27 7.84 -34.13
N SER A 57 5.52 7.45 -33.88
CA SER A 57 6.26 6.49 -34.73
C SER A 57 6.72 5.29 -33.90
N ILE A 58 6.10 4.14 -34.15
CA ILE A 58 6.40 2.88 -33.45
C ILE A 58 7.72 2.22 -33.92
N HIS A 59 8.28 2.66 -35.06
CA HIS A 59 9.51 2.09 -35.61
C HIS A 59 10.76 2.83 -35.20
N ASP A 60 10.59 3.98 -34.52
CA ASP A 60 11.73 4.77 -34.07
C ASP A 60 12.41 4.10 -32.87
N PRO A 61 13.74 4.23 -32.76
CA PRO A 61 14.48 3.76 -31.60
C PRO A 61 14.14 4.58 -30.36
N ILE A 62 14.04 3.91 -29.22
CA ILE A 62 13.72 4.49 -27.90
C ILE A 62 14.68 5.62 -27.53
N GLY A 63 15.94 5.52 -27.91
CA GLY A 63 16.96 6.54 -27.61
C GLY A 63 16.69 7.92 -28.21
N ARG A 64 15.67 8.07 -29.11
CA ARG A 64 15.23 9.38 -29.62
C ARG A 64 14.16 10.04 -28.77
N LEU A 65 13.59 9.31 -27.81
CA LEU A 65 12.52 9.82 -26.95
C LEU A 65 13.10 10.59 -25.79
N ASP A 66 12.34 11.55 -25.28
CA ASP A 66 12.62 12.20 -24.00
C ASP A 66 12.14 11.30 -22.86
N ILE A 67 13.07 10.56 -22.27
CA ILE A 67 12.78 9.56 -21.25
C ILE A 67 12.95 10.17 -19.87
N PRO A 68 11.89 10.33 -19.08
CA PRO A 68 11.98 10.92 -17.75
C PRO A 68 12.79 10.02 -16.79
N ARG A 69 13.76 10.62 -16.09
CA ARG A 69 14.59 9.94 -15.10
C ARG A 69 14.28 10.38 -13.67
N GLU A 70 13.96 11.65 -13.49
CA GLU A 70 13.74 12.21 -12.16
C GLU A 70 12.50 11.64 -11.47
N MET A 71 12.64 11.26 -10.21
CA MET A 71 11.56 10.71 -9.37
C MET A 71 10.88 9.46 -9.96
N THR A 72 11.59 8.69 -10.77
CA THR A 72 11.06 7.45 -11.38
C THR A 72 11.71 6.19 -10.82
N PHE A 73 12.56 6.29 -9.82
CA PHE A 73 13.27 5.18 -9.20
C PHE A 73 13.41 5.37 -7.69
N VAL A 74 13.81 4.31 -7.01
CA VAL A 74 14.22 4.32 -5.60
C VAL A 74 15.59 3.69 -5.43
N TYR A 75 16.24 3.93 -4.28
CA TYR A 75 17.47 3.21 -3.93
C TYR A 75 17.15 1.88 -3.25
N GLU A 76 18.06 0.91 -3.38
CA GLU A 76 17.93 -0.47 -2.86
C GLU A 76 17.66 -0.55 -1.35
N ASP A 77 18.13 0.44 -0.58
CA ASP A 77 17.97 0.58 0.86
C ASP A 77 16.75 1.42 1.27
N ALA A 78 15.96 1.92 0.31
CA ALA A 78 14.76 2.69 0.57
C ALA A 78 13.68 1.82 1.26
N HIS A 79 12.89 2.45 2.15
CA HIS A 79 11.77 1.75 2.77
C HIS A 79 10.63 1.53 1.77
N MET A 80 9.82 0.49 1.97
CA MET A 80 8.65 0.21 1.13
C MET A 80 7.70 1.42 1.00
N TYR A 81 7.62 2.29 2.01
CA TYR A 81 6.80 3.51 1.92
C TYR A 81 7.32 4.49 0.85
N ASP A 82 8.62 4.58 0.66
CA ASP A 82 9.21 5.39 -0.39
C ASP A 82 8.87 4.80 -1.78
N VAL A 83 8.91 3.47 -1.90
CA VAL A 83 8.51 2.77 -3.12
C VAL A 83 7.04 3.06 -3.47
N ILE A 84 6.14 2.95 -2.48
CA ILE A 84 4.71 3.28 -2.63
C ILE A 84 4.54 4.76 -2.99
N GLY A 85 5.29 5.66 -2.34
CA GLY A 85 5.24 7.10 -2.59
C GLY A 85 5.61 7.45 -4.02
N VAL A 86 6.70 6.87 -4.54
CA VAL A 86 7.13 7.06 -5.95
C VAL A 86 6.11 6.46 -6.91
N ALA A 87 5.66 5.22 -6.67
CA ALA A 87 4.66 4.56 -7.51
C ALA A 87 3.35 5.36 -7.60
N SER A 88 2.85 5.83 -6.45
CA SER A 88 1.58 6.55 -6.35
C SER A 88 1.64 7.96 -6.95
N SER A 89 2.72 8.71 -6.67
CA SER A 89 2.83 10.11 -7.14
C SER A 89 2.95 10.24 -8.65
N ARG A 90 3.43 9.21 -9.31
CA ARG A 90 3.66 9.17 -10.76
C ARG A 90 2.80 8.13 -11.49
N LEU A 91 1.90 7.44 -10.79
CA LEU A 91 1.04 6.38 -11.32
C LEU A 91 1.85 5.27 -12.04
N LEU A 92 3.01 4.91 -11.47
CA LEU A 92 3.90 3.94 -12.09
C LEU A 92 3.39 2.51 -11.92
N SER A 93 3.43 1.71 -12.97
CA SER A 93 3.20 0.26 -12.92
C SER A 93 4.45 -0.52 -12.49
N VAL A 94 5.63 0.10 -12.64
CA VAL A 94 6.95 -0.46 -12.32
C VAL A 94 7.81 0.61 -11.66
N VAL A 95 8.50 0.28 -10.59
CA VAL A 95 9.46 1.16 -9.89
C VAL A 95 10.86 0.58 -10.01
N PRO A 96 11.75 1.19 -10.81
CA PRO A 96 13.16 0.82 -10.89
C PRO A 96 13.88 0.99 -9.56
N VAL A 97 14.83 0.11 -9.28
CA VAL A 97 15.68 0.14 -8.08
C VAL A 97 17.14 0.30 -8.50
N LEU A 98 17.80 1.28 -7.93
CA LEU A 98 19.21 1.55 -8.14
C LEU A 98 20.01 1.36 -6.85
N ASN A 99 21.28 1.04 -6.98
CA ASN A 99 22.21 1.15 -5.84
C ASN A 99 22.69 2.60 -5.67
N ARG A 100 23.44 2.87 -4.62
CA ARG A 100 24.01 4.21 -4.33
C ARG A 100 25.06 4.69 -5.35
N LYS A 101 25.48 3.82 -6.28
CA LYS A 101 26.34 4.16 -7.42
C LYS A 101 25.54 4.39 -8.70
N GLU A 102 24.22 4.46 -8.59
CA GLU A 102 23.26 4.62 -9.70
C GLU A 102 23.26 3.47 -10.73
N VAL A 103 23.76 2.29 -10.33
CA VAL A 103 23.65 1.06 -11.14
C VAL A 103 22.30 0.42 -10.91
N TYR A 104 21.64 0.04 -11.98
CA TYR A 104 20.33 -0.65 -11.95
C TYR A 104 20.45 -2.02 -11.28
N GLN A 105 19.57 -2.29 -10.30
CA GLN A 105 19.52 -3.53 -9.54
C GLN A 105 18.33 -4.42 -9.94
N GLY A 106 17.32 -3.84 -10.56
CA GLY A 106 16.07 -4.51 -10.89
C GLY A 106 14.89 -3.55 -10.79
N ALA A 107 13.68 -4.07 -10.83
CA ALA A 107 12.47 -3.28 -10.68
C ALA A 107 11.45 -3.98 -9.76
N ILE A 108 10.54 -3.20 -9.22
CA ILE A 108 9.44 -3.65 -8.38
C ILE A 108 8.14 -3.44 -9.16
N LEU A 109 7.32 -4.48 -9.29
CA LEU A 109 5.99 -4.38 -9.87
C LEU A 109 4.99 -3.85 -8.85
N LEU A 110 4.00 -3.09 -9.30
CA LEU A 110 2.91 -2.64 -8.43
C LEU A 110 2.15 -3.83 -7.82
N THR A 111 2.02 -4.94 -8.53
CA THR A 111 1.43 -6.19 -8.03
C THR A 111 2.23 -6.81 -6.88
N ASP A 112 3.57 -6.72 -6.94
CA ASP A 112 4.44 -7.21 -5.85
C ASP A 112 4.31 -6.33 -4.60
N ILE A 113 4.12 -5.02 -4.79
CA ILE A 113 3.83 -4.09 -3.69
C ILE A 113 2.53 -4.50 -3.00
N LEU A 114 1.45 -4.75 -3.76
CA LEU A 114 0.15 -5.16 -3.22
C LEU A 114 0.25 -6.47 -2.43
N HIS A 115 0.94 -7.48 -2.97
CA HIS A 115 1.16 -8.75 -2.28
C HIS A 115 1.96 -8.60 -0.97
N ASN A 116 2.86 -7.64 -0.90
CA ASN A 116 3.62 -7.38 0.32
C ASN A 116 2.85 -6.49 1.34
N ILE A 117 1.93 -5.65 0.87
CA ILE A 117 0.96 -4.94 1.74
C ILE A 117 0.06 -5.95 2.46
N ASP A 118 -0.39 -7.00 1.76
CA ASP A 118 -1.16 -8.08 2.35
C ASP A 118 -0.46 -8.68 3.58
N LYS A 119 0.80 -9.05 3.44
CA LYS A 119 1.62 -9.56 4.54
C LYS A 119 1.82 -8.54 5.66
N LEU A 120 2.01 -7.24 5.31
CA LEU A 120 2.23 -6.17 6.28
C LEU A 120 0.99 -5.92 7.14
N LEU A 121 -0.19 -6.01 6.55
CA LEU A 121 -1.46 -5.75 7.22
C LEU A 121 -2.10 -7.02 7.80
N CYS A 122 -1.49 -8.20 7.61
CA CYS A 122 -2.01 -9.51 8.01
C CYS A 122 -3.45 -9.74 7.48
N ILE A 123 -3.70 -9.42 6.19
CA ILE A 123 -5.05 -9.43 5.61
C ILE A 123 -5.65 -10.83 5.65
N ASP A 124 -4.86 -11.85 5.33
CA ASP A 124 -5.28 -13.25 5.30
C ASP A 124 -5.45 -13.89 6.69
N ASP A 125 -4.87 -13.27 7.74
CA ASP A 125 -5.01 -13.81 9.09
C ASP A 125 -6.44 -13.66 9.60
N PRO A 126 -7.04 -14.73 10.18
CA PRO A 126 -8.38 -14.64 10.75
C PRO A 126 -8.40 -13.68 11.95
N GLY A 127 -9.46 -12.87 12.04
CA GLY A 127 -9.60 -11.90 13.13
C GLY A 127 -10.61 -10.81 12.84
N GLY A 128 -10.75 -9.89 13.79
CA GLY A 128 -11.62 -8.73 13.67
C GLY A 128 -10.86 -7.45 13.32
N ILE A 129 -11.57 -6.52 12.68
CA ILE A 129 -11.08 -5.16 12.43
C ILE A 129 -11.95 -4.19 13.24
N ILE A 130 -11.33 -3.29 13.95
CA ILE A 130 -11.98 -2.27 14.77
C ILE A 130 -11.49 -0.90 14.30
N VAL A 131 -12.42 0.00 13.99
CA VAL A 131 -12.11 1.38 13.62
C VAL A 131 -12.60 2.29 14.73
N LEU A 132 -11.67 2.98 15.36
CA LEU A 132 -11.92 3.94 16.44
C LEU A 132 -11.80 5.36 15.91
N GLU A 133 -12.68 6.26 16.34
CA GLU A 133 -12.56 7.69 16.10
C GLU A 133 -12.12 8.37 17.40
N VAL A 134 -11.04 9.13 17.35
CA VAL A 134 -10.48 9.83 18.52
C VAL A 134 -9.97 11.21 18.15
N ASN A 135 -9.90 12.13 19.12
CA ASN A 135 -9.23 13.40 18.89
C ASN A 135 -7.72 13.19 18.75
N LYS A 136 -7.13 13.90 17.81
CA LYS A 136 -5.68 13.82 17.51
C LYS A 136 -4.78 14.05 18.72
N ILE A 137 -5.23 14.84 19.69
CA ILE A 137 -4.47 15.18 20.90
C ILE A 137 -4.61 14.10 21.99
N ASP A 138 -5.75 13.38 22.01
CA ASP A 138 -6.14 12.55 23.15
C ASP A 138 -5.83 11.06 22.93
N TYR A 139 -5.47 10.64 21.70
CA TYR A 139 -5.26 9.22 21.46
C TYR A 139 -3.90 8.74 21.99
N SER A 140 -3.92 7.57 22.61
CA SER A 140 -2.74 6.86 23.06
C SER A 140 -2.71 5.46 22.45
N LEU A 141 -1.72 5.19 21.59
CA LEU A 141 -1.54 3.87 21.00
C LEU A 141 -1.21 2.81 22.06
N ALA A 142 -0.53 3.23 23.14
CA ALA A 142 -0.23 2.36 24.28
C ALA A 142 -1.51 1.92 25.01
N GLU A 143 -2.46 2.83 25.23
CA GLU A 143 -3.74 2.51 25.86
C GLU A 143 -4.59 1.60 24.96
N VAL A 144 -4.63 1.90 23.65
CA VAL A 144 -5.33 1.07 22.67
C VAL A 144 -4.78 -0.36 22.65
N ALA A 145 -3.45 -0.52 22.62
CA ALA A 145 -2.82 -1.84 22.63
C ALA A 145 -3.09 -2.56 23.97
N GLN A 146 -3.05 -1.86 25.09
CA GLN A 146 -3.31 -2.40 26.43
C GLN A 146 -4.77 -2.91 26.55
N ILE A 147 -5.74 -2.19 25.99
CA ILE A 147 -7.14 -2.62 25.96
C ILE A 147 -7.29 -3.94 25.20
N VAL A 148 -6.64 -4.07 24.03
CA VAL A 148 -6.66 -5.31 23.25
C VAL A 148 -6.01 -6.46 24.04
N GLU A 149 -4.82 -6.23 24.61
CA GLU A 149 -4.09 -7.26 25.35
C GLU A 149 -4.79 -7.68 26.65
N TYR A 150 -5.47 -6.75 27.32
CA TYR A 150 -6.26 -7.06 28.50
C TYR A 150 -7.42 -8.04 28.23
N ASN A 151 -7.90 -8.06 26.98
CA ASN A 151 -8.91 -9.01 26.52
C ASN A 151 -8.29 -10.26 25.85
N GLU A 152 -7.04 -10.60 26.19
CA GLU A 152 -6.33 -11.80 25.70
C GLU A 152 -6.14 -11.84 24.18
N ALA A 153 -6.29 -10.71 23.48
CA ALA A 153 -6.07 -10.57 22.05
C ALA A 153 -4.72 -9.92 21.74
N LYS A 154 -4.28 -10.01 20.49
CA LYS A 154 -3.08 -9.35 19.98
C LYS A 154 -3.42 -8.46 18.80
N VAL A 155 -2.77 -7.29 18.73
CA VAL A 155 -2.83 -6.43 17.56
C VAL A 155 -1.95 -7.04 16.47
N LEU A 156 -2.53 -7.37 15.33
CA LEU A 156 -1.82 -7.87 14.14
C LEU A 156 -1.32 -6.71 13.29
N SER A 157 -2.16 -5.71 13.07
CA SER A 157 -1.77 -4.46 12.41
C SER A 157 -2.55 -3.27 12.97
N CYS A 158 -1.94 -2.09 12.87
CA CYS A 158 -2.54 -0.84 13.30
C CYS A 158 -2.05 0.30 12.41
N TYR A 159 -2.98 1.15 11.98
CA TYR A 159 -2.63 2.39 11.30
C TYR A 159 -3.58 3.52 11.69
N VAL A 160 -3.08 4.74 11.56
CA VAL A 160 -3.81 5.95 11.89
C VAL A 160 -4.04 6.76 10.63
N THR A 161 -5.30 7.09 10.35
CA THR A 161 -5.68 7.92 9.22
C THR A 161 -6.10 9.30 9.72
N CYS A 162 -5.44 10.34 9.20
CA CYS A 162 -5.82 11.71 9.48
C CYS A 162 -7.02 12.10 8.60
N MET A 163 -8.05 12.67 9.21
CA MET A 163 -9.17 13.24 8.45
C MET A 163 -8.82 14.67 8.03
N PRO A 164 -8.95 15.02 6.73
CA PRO A 164 -8.75 16.40 6.28
C PRO A 164 -9.68 17.35 7.05
N ASP A 165 -9.16 18.51 7.42
CA ASP A 165 -9.91 19.58 8.10
C ASP A 165 -10.58 19.19 9.43
N SER A 166 -10.09 18.13 10.10
CA SER A 166 -10.61 17.64 11.37
C SER A 166 -9.52 17.53 12.43
N ASN A 167 -9.86 17.78 13.68
CA ASN A 167 -9.02 17.47 14.83
C ASN A 167 -9.11 15.98 15.24
N LYS A 168 -9.82 15.16 14.48
CA LYS A 168 -10.00 13.73 14.72
C LYS A 168 -9.10 12.90 13.82
N VAL A 169 -8.78 11.72 14.29
CA VAL A 169 -8.09 10.66 13.54
C VAL A 169 -8.89 9.37 13.68
N GLU A 170 -8.74 8.50 12.70
CA GLU A 170 -9.24 7.13 12.77
C GLU A 170 -8.07 6.19 13.05
N ILE A 171 -8.23 5.34 14.05
CA ILE A 171 -7.32 4.25 14.36
C ILE A 171 -7.97 2.96 13.87
N THR A 172 -7.38 2.34 12.87
CA THR A 172 -7.81 1.02 12.40
C THR A 172 -6.91 -0.05 12.99
N LEU A 173 -7.51 -0.99 13.68
CA LEU A 173 -6.84 -2.11 14.33
C LEU A 173 -7.30 -3.41 13.69
N LYS A 174 -6.38 -4.31 13.37
CA LYS A 174 -6.67 -5.71 13.13
C LYS A 174 -6.18 -6.51 14.33
N VAL A 175 -7.07 -7.36 14.87
CA VAL A 175 -6.77 -8.21 16.03
C VAL A 175 -6.89 -9.69 15.64
N ASN A 176 -6.17 -10.57 16.34
CA ASN A 176 -6.14 -12.01 16.10
C ASN A 176 -7.36 -12.77 16.68
N MET A 177 -8.44 -12.05 17.01
CA MET A 177 -9.64 -12.61 17.62
C MET A 177 -10.87 -12.32 16.77
N VAL A 178 -11.69 -13.33 16.48
CA VAL A 178 -12.96 -13.18 15.75
C VAL A 178 -14.05 -12.65 16.68
N GLY A 179 -14.13 -13.13 17.91
CA GLY A 179 -15.10 -12.69 18.91
C GLY A 179 -14.71 -11.39 19.59
N ILE A 180 -14.75 -10.26 18.90
CA ILE A 180 -14.27 -8.94 19.37
C ILE A 180 -15.17 -8.25 20.41
N GLY A 181 -16.33 -8.81 20.76
CA GLY A 181 -17.29 -8.20 21.71
C GLY A 181 -16.66 -7.68 23.01
N PRO A 182 -15.89 -8.49 23.77
CA PRO A 182 -15.24 -8.03 25.01
C PRO A 182 -14.27 -6.86 24.83
N ILE A 183 -13.57 -6.82 23.68
CA ILE A 183 -12.66 -5.72 23.32
C ILE A 183 -13.47 -4.45 23.10
N LEU A 184 -14.58 -4.53 22.38
CA LEU A 184 -15.45 -3.39 22.10
C LEU A 184 -16.08 -2.84 23.39
N ASP A 185 -16.57 -3.70 24.28
CA ASP A 185 -17.11 -3.30 25.59
C ASP A 185 -16.06 -2.57 26.44
N THR A 186 -14.79 -2.97 26.31
CA THR A 186 -13.71 -2.32 27.00
C THR A 186 -13.39 -0.96 26.38
N PHE A 187 -13.34 -0.83 25.05
CA PHE A 187 -13.18 0.47 24.39
C PHE A 187 -14.29 1.46 24.78
N ILE A 188 -15.55 1.01 24.84
CA ILE A 188 -16.67 1.84 25.27
C ILE A 188 -16.49 2.33 26.71
N ARG A 189 -16.07 1.45 27.64
CA ARG A 189 -15.77 1.84 29.06
C ARG A 189 -14.68 2.88 29.16
N TYR A 190 -13.68 2.83 28.24
CA TYR A 190 -12.62 3.83 28.15
C TYR A 190 -13.03 5.07 27.33
N ARG A 191 -14.32 5.16 26.94
CA ARG A 191 -14.91 6.28 26.20
C ARG A 191 -14.35 6.48 24.78
N TYR A 192 -13.85 5.42 24.15
CA TYR A 192 -13.53 5.43 22.74
C TYR A 192 -14.80 5.35 21.91
N VAL A 193 -14.85 6.13 20.83
CA VAL A 193 -15.92 6.05 19.83
C VAL A 193 -15.57 4.98 18.82
N ILE A 194 -16.38 3.93 18.75
CA ILE A 194 -16.24 2.87 17.76
C ILE A 194 -17.02 3.29 16.52
N LYS A 195 -16.31 3.53 15.41
CA LYS A 195 -16.91 3.97 14.15
C LYS A 195 -17.42 2.79 13.32
N ASN A 196 -16.60 1.76 13.16
CA ASN A 196 -16.93 0.54 12.42
C ASN A 196 -16.24 -0.69 13.01
N THR A 197 -16.81 -1.85 12.72
CA THR A 197 -16.22 -3.16 13.03
C THR A 197 -16.47 -4.14 11.89
N PHE A 198 -15.47 -5.00 11.62
CA PHE A 198 -15.56 -6.03 10.59
C PHE A 198 -14.99 -7.33 11.17
N VAL A 199 -15.67 -8.45 10.94
CA VAL A 199 -15.23 -9.76 11.41
C VAL A 199 -15.17 -10.70 10.20
N SER A 200 -14.01 -11.37 10.02
CA SER A 200 -13.83 -12.33 8.93
C SER A 200 -14.57 -13.65 9.25
N GLY A 201 -15.42 -14.10 8.34
CA GLY A 201 -15.89 -15.49 8.31
C GLY A 201 -17.21 -15.84 9.01
N GLU A 202 -17.91 -14.92 9.67
CA GLU A 202 -19.27 -15.16 10.14
C GLU A 202 -20.17 -13.97 9.82
N GLU A 203 -21.38 -14.27 9.36
CA GLU A 203 -22.49 -13.35 9.41
C GLU A 203 -22.57 -12.81 10.85
N MET A 204 -22.34 -11.51 10.99
CA MET A 204 -22.55 -10.84 12.26
C MET A 204 -23.99 -11.15 12.66
N ASN A 205 -24.17 -12.01 13.68
CA ASN A 205 -25.47 -12.46 14.14
C ASN A 205 -26.38 -11.23 14.25
N GLU A 206 -27.60 -11.28 13.71
CA GLU A 206 -28.57 -10.17 13.76
C GLU A 206 -28.72 -9.62 15.18
N GLU A 207 -28.59 -10.48 16.20
CA GLU A 207 -28.56 -10.07 17.61
C GLU A 207 -27.40 -9.13 17.97
N MET A 208 -26.22 -9.29 17.37
CA MET A 208 -25.10 -8.38 17.57
C MET A 208 -25.32 -7.04 16.85
N ARG A 209 -25.88 -7.06 15.65
CA ARG A 209 -26.27 -5.83 14.93
C ARG A 209 -27.31 -5.04 15.70
N ASP A 210 -28.31 -5.71 16.26
CA ASP A 210 -29.37 -5.07 17.03
C ASP A 210 -28.86 -4.51 18.37
N ARG A 211 -27.98 -5.21 19.07
CA ARG A 211 -27.31 -4.69 20.27
C ARG A 211 -26.44 -3.48 19.96
N TYR A 212 -25.70 -3.50 18.85
CA TYR A 212 -24.90 -2.38 18.39
C TYR A 212 -25.77 -1.17 18.00
N GLY A 213 -26.85 -1.39 17.25
CA GLY A 213 -27.78 -0.34 16.87
C GLY A 213 -28.48 0.29 18.08
N GLN A 214 -28.77 -0.47 19.13
CA GLN A 214 -29.32 0.02 20.39
C GLN A 214 -28.28 0.82 21.20
N LEU A 215 -27.04 0.37 21.26
CA LEU A 215 -25.94 1.08 21.95
C LEU A 215 -25.60 2.42 21.28
N LEU A 216 -25.53 2.46 19.96
CA LEU A 216 -25.30 3.71 19.21
C LEU A 216 -26.46 4.71 19.44
N LYS A 217 -27.70 4.26 19.44
CA LYS A 217 -28.86 5.13 19.77
C LYS A 217 -28.84 5.64 21.20
N PHE A 218 -28.27 4.87 22.15
CA PHE A 218 -28.14 5.32 23.55
C PHE A 218 -27.04 6.36 23.75
N MET A 219 -26.04 6.39 22.86
CA MET A 219 -24.93 7.37 22.91
C MET A 219 -25.23 8.68 22.17
N GLU A 220 -26.27 8.72 21.32
CA GLU A 220 -26.75 9.94 20.64
C GLU A 220 -27.80 10.73 21.44
N MET A 221 -28.21 10.25 22.61
CA MET A 221 -29.11 10.93 23.56
C MET A 221 -28.32 11.61 24.68
#